data_dd31e65acacd84dedd7a2c5c186a0df5
#
_entry.id   dd31e65acacd84dedd7a2c5c186a0df5
#
_cell.length_a   1.000
_cell.length_b   1.000
_cell.length_c   1.000
_cell.angle_alpha   90.00
_cell.angle_beta   90.00
_cell.angle_gamma   90.00
#
_symmetry.space_group_name_H-M   'P 1'
#
loop_
_entity.id
_entity.type
_entity.pdbx_description
1 polymer ?
#
loop_
_entity_poly.entity_id
_entity_poly.type
_entity_poly.pdbx_seq_one_letter_code
_entity_poly.pdbx_strand_id
1 'polypeptide(L)'
;MYKRQPVHWAGRACEMEKINKIASEHNLYVIEDACHAIQAEYKFKRCGSLGDLGCFSFHPLKNLNVWGDGGIITTSNEDLANKLKLIRNHGLINRNTCVEFAYNSRLDTIQAVIARYLSLIHI
;
A
#
# COMPACT_ATOMS: atom_id res chain seq x y z
N MET A 1 11.53 4.07 -18.71
CA MET A 1 10.63 4.92 -17.88
C MET A 1 11.32 5.18 -16.54
N TYR A 2 11.52 6.44 -16.17
CA TYR A 2 12.05 6.78 -14.84
C TYR A 2 10.88 7.03 -13.89
N LYS A 3 10.94 6.44 -12.72
CA LYS A 3 10.00 6.70 -11.62
C LYS A 3 10.71 7.44 -10.49
N ARG A 4 9.95 8.27 -9.78
CA ARG A 4 10.33 8.85 -8.49
C ARG A 4 9.22 8.53 -7.52
N GLN A 5 9.54 7.90 -6.42
CA GLN A 5 8.59 7.41 -5.44
C GLN A 5 8.84 8.12 -4.11
N PRO A 6 7.82 8.77 -3.51
CA PRO A 6 7.97 9.32 -2.16
C PRO A 6 8.11 8.18 -1.16
N VAL A 7 9.16 8.24 -0.33
CA VAL A 7 9.39 7.31 0.77
C VAL A 7 9.26 8.08 2.07
N HIS A 8 8.29 7.70 2.89
CA HIS A 8 8.06 8.28 4.23
C HIS A 8 9.02 7.65 5.24
N TRP A 9 10.30 8.00 5.11
CA TRP A 9 11.38 7.39 5.86
C TRP A 9 11.24 7.63 7.37
N ALA A 10 11.40 6.55 8.15
CA ALA A 10 11.30 6.57 9.61
C ALA A 10 10.03 7.26 10.14
N GLY A 11 8.93 7.17 9.43
CA GLY A 11 7.66 7.80 9.81
C GLY A 11 7.55 9.29 9.48
N ARG A 12 8.58 9.88 8.86
CA ARG A 12 8.53 11.28 8.41
C ARG A 12 7.93 11.38 7.02
N ALA A 13 6.78 12.01 6.92
CA ALA A 13 6.10 12.21 5.64
C ALA A 13 6.90 13.12 4.70
N CYS A 14 6.89 12.79 3.41
CA CYS A 14 7.37 13.67 2.34
C CYS A 14 6.48 14.89 2.19
N GLU A 15 6.96 15.91 1.46
CA GLU A 15 6.19 17.11 1.09
C GLU A 15 5.13 16.78 0.03
N MET A 16 4.10 16.01 0.44
CA MET A 16 3.14 15.39 -0.47
C MET A 16 2.33 16.40 -1.30
N GLU A 17 2.04 17.58 -0.77
CA GLU A 17 1.35 18.62 -1.56
C GLU A 17 2.16 19.04 -2.78
N LYS A 18 3.47 19.23 -2.63
CA LYS A 18 4.36 19.60 -3.74
C LYS A 18 4.46 18.45 -4.75
N ILE A 19 4.58 17.22 -4.26
CA ILE A 19 4.67 16.03 -5.10
C ILE A 19 3.38 15.83 -5.89
N ASN A 20 2.23 15.90 -5.24
CA ASN A 20 0.93 15.73 -5.88
C ASN A 20 0.63 16.85 -6.89
N LYS A 21 1.06 18.09 -6.60
CA LYS A 21 0.94 19.19 -7.56
C LYS A 21 1.70 18.87 -8.86
N ILE A 22 2.97 18.48 -8.76
CA ILE A 22 3.79 18.11 -9.92
C ILE A 22 3.17 16.90 -10.64
N ALA A 23 2.73 15.88 -9.90
CA ALA A 23 2.11 14.69 -10.48
C ALA A 23 0.85 15.03 -11.28
N SER A 24 -0.01 15.90 -10.73
CA SER A 24 -1.22 16.37 -11.40
C SER A 24 -0.91 17.18 -12.67
N GLU A 25 0.09 18.05 -12.65
CA GLU A 25 0.51 18.85 -13.81
C GLU A 25 1.03 17.99 -14.97
N HIS A 26 1.51 16.77 -14.66
CA HIS A 26 2.08 15.83 -15.64
C HIS A 26 1.27 14.55 -15.84
N ASN A 27 0.06 14.46 -15.31
CA ASN A 27 -0.81 13.26 -15.37
C ASN A 27 -0.10 11.99 -14.89
N LEU A 28 0.59 12.05 -13.75
CA LEU A 28 1.34 10.96 -13.15
C LEU A 28 0.61 10.39 -11.94
N TYR A 29 0.68 9.07 -11.77
CA TYR A 29 0.26 8.42 -10.53
C TYR A 29 1.31 8.56 -9.44
N VAL A 30 0.84 8.69 -8.19
CA VAL A 30 1.69 8.76 -7.01
C VAL A 30 1.48 7.51 -6.16
N ILE A 31 2.54 6.73 -5.99
CA ILE A 31 2.58 5.56 -5.11
C ILE A 31 3.44 5.89 -3.91
N GLU A 32 2.83 5.99 -2.73
CA GLU A 32 3.55 6.24 -1.48
C GLU A 32 4.23 4.96 -1.00
N ASP A 33 5.53 5.03 -0.72
CA ASP A 33 6.21 4.05 0.10
C ASP A 33 6.05 4.46 1.58
N ALA A 34 5.01 3.92 2.21
CA ALA A 34 4.68 4.14 3.60
C ALA A 34 5.15 2.97 4.50
N CYS A 35 6.12 2.15 4.04
CA CYS A 35 6.60 0.97 4.75
C CYS A 35 7.19 1.26 6.13
N HIS A 36 7.55 2.51 6.43
CA HIS A 36 8.03 2.97 7.74
C HIS A 36 7.06 3.95 8.43
N ALA A 37 5.87 4.15 7.89
CA ALA A 37 5.03 5.30 8.23
C ALA A 37 3.60 4.90 8.62
N ILE A 38 3.45 3.71 9.23
CA ILE A 38 2.16 3.31 9.77
C ILE A 38 1.71 4.33 10.84
N GLN A 39 0.47 4.82 10.71
CA GLN A 39 -0.12 5.90 11.51
C GLN A 39 0.55 7.29 11.41
N ALA A 40 1.61 7.44 10.63
CA ALA A 40 2.19 8.76 10.38
C ALA A 40 1.22 9.67 9.62
N GLU A 41 1.33 10.96 9.85
CA GLU A 41 0.44 11.97 9.26
C GLU A 41 1.23 13.07 8.57
N TYR A 42 0.62 13.60 7.51
CA TYR A 42 0.99 14.85 6.85
C TYR A 42 -0.23 15.77 6.83
N LYS A 43 -0.15 16.91 7.54
CA LYS A 43 -1.25 17.89 7.61
C LYS A 43 -2.60 17.26 7.98
N PHE A 44 -2.62 16.44 9.02
CA PHE A 44 -3.79 15.73 9.56
C PHE A 44 -4.40 14.65 8.63
N LYS A 45 -3.68 14.24 7.58
CA LYS A 45 -4.05 13.11 6.73
C LYS A 45 -3.04 11.99 6.90
N ARG A 46 -3.51 10.76 6.95
CA ARG A 46 -2.64 9.57 7.12
C ARG A 46 -1.76 9.35 5.89
N CYS A 47 -0.47 9.08 6.12
CA CYS A 47 0.39 8.53 5.09
C CYS A 47 -0.22 7.24 4.52
N GLY A 48 -0.04 7.00 3.22
CA GLY A 48 -0.69 5.92 2.50
C GLY A 48 -2.11 6.26 1.99
N SER A 49 -2.60 7.49 2.25
CA SER A 49 -3.84 8.01 1.69
C SER A 49 -3.67 9.37 1.00
N LEU A 50 -2.43 9.76 0.77
CA LEU A 50 -2.07 11.08 0.24
C LEU A 50 -1.83 11.04 -1.28
N GLY A 51 -1.45 9.88 -1.83
CA GLY A 51 -1.30 9.60 -3.26
C GLY A 51 -2.44 8.73 -3.78
N ASP A 52 -2.26 8.17 -4.98
CA ASP A 52 -3.22 7.23 -5.59
C ASP A 52 -3.18 5.86 -4.89
N LEU A 53 -2.00 5.43 -4.47
CA LEU A 53 -1.76 4.18 -3.75
C LEU A 53 -0.80 4.42 -2.58
N GLY A 54 -1.01 3.72 -1.47
CA GLY A 54 -0.08 3.65 -0.35
C GLY A 54 0.36 2.21 -0.09
N CYS A 55 1.67 1.97 0.05
CA CYS A 55 2.24 0.66 0.30
C CYS A 55 2.81 0.58 1.70
N PHE A 56 2.40 -0.43 2.47
CA PHE A 56 2.90 -0.70 3.83
C PHE A 56 3.53 -2.08 3.91
N SER A 57 4.58 -2.19 4.70
CA SER A 57 5.25 -3.46 5.00
C SER A 57 4.79 -3.99 6.35
N PHE A 58 4.54 -5.30 6.41
CA PHE A 58 4.31 -6.06 7.63
C PHE A 58 5.48 -6.99 7.98
N HIS A 59 6.66 -6.72 7.40
CA HIS A 59 7.88 -7.44 7.72
C HIS A 59 8.14 -7.49 9.24
N PRO A 60 8.75 -8.55 9.80
CA PRO A 60 8.94 -8.74 11.25
C PRO A 60 9.57 -7.57 12.01
N LEU A 61 10.38 -6.75 11.36
CA LEU A 61 11.01 -5.56 11.96
C LEU A 61 10.14 -4.30 11.90
N LYS A 62 8.90 -4.39 11.41
CA LYS A 62 7.98 -3.24 11.37
C LYS A 62 7.15 -3.15 12.64
N ASN A 63 6.68 -1.93 12.97
CA ASN A 63 5.83 -1.67 14.13
C ASN A 63 4.55 -2.52 14.12
N LEU A 64 3.96 -2.71 12.94
CA LEU A 64 2.90 -3.68 12.72
C LEU A 64 3.46 -4.79 11.84
N ASN A 65 3.57 -6.01 12.38
CA ASN A 65 4.13 -7.16 11.68
C ASN A 65 3.20 -8.38 11.73
N VAL A 66 3.47 -9.40 10.92
CA VAL A 66 2.60 -10.58 10.76
C VAL A 66 3.34 -11.92 10.90
N TRP A 67 4.44 -11.92 11.69
CA TRP A 67 5.26 -13.11 11.93
C TRP A 67 5.89 -13.72 10.67
N GLY A 68 6.20 -12.89 9.72
CA GLY A 68 6.78 -13.24 8.42
C GLY A 68 6.64 -12.08 7.46
N ASP A 69 6.95 -12.31 6.20
CA ASP A 69 6.77 -11.28 5.18
C ASP A 69 5.29 -11.05 4.89
N GLY A 70 4.95 -9.79 4.67
CA GLY A 70 3.60 -9.37 4.34
C GLY A 70 3.54 -7.88 4.07
N GLY A 71 2.41 -7.43 3.59
CA GLY A 71 2.15 -6.02 3.32
C GLY A 71 0.70 -5.77 2.95
N ILE A 72 0.37 -4.49 2.83
CA ILE A 72 -0.94 -4.04 2.39
C ILE A 72 -0.78 -2.84 1.47
N ILE A 73 -1.67 -2.73 0.50
CA ILE A 73 -1.81 -1.58 -0.38
C ILE A 73 -3.16 -0.92 -0.07
N THR A 74 -3.14 0.40 0.07
CA THR A 74 -4.32 1.23 0.30
C THR A 74 -4.59 2.12 -0.89
N THR A 75 -5.86 2.36 -1.21
CA THR A 75 -6.32 3.32 -2.22
C THR A 75 -7.75 3.75 -1.94
N SER A 76 -8.09 4.97 -2.33
CA SER A 76 -9.46 5.48 -2.35
C SER A 76 -10.12 5.34 -3.72
N ASN A 77 -9.40 4.84 -4.73
CA ASN A 77 -9.90 4.63 -6.08
C ASN A 77 -10.38 3.19 -6.25
N GLU A 78 -11.67 3.01 -6.55
CA GLU A 78 -12.30 1.68 -6.66
C GLU A 78 -11.75 0.87 -7.84
N ASP A 79 -11.45 1.50 -8.98
CA ASP A 79 -10.89 0.81 -10.15
C ASP A 79 -9.49 0.28 -9.84
N LEU A 80 -8.65 1.08 -9.17
CA LEU A 80 -7.34 0.63 -8.70
C LEU A 80 -7.47 -0.50 -7.67
N ALA A 81 -8.42 -0.42 -6.74
CA ALA A 81 -8.66 -1.48 -5.76
C ALA A 81 -9.07 -2.79 -6.44
N ASN A 82 -9.95 -2.75 -7.44
CA ASN A 82 -10.38 -3.92 -8.20
C ASN A 82 -9.23 -4.51 -9.03
N LYS A 83 -8.43 -3.64 -9.66
CA LYS A 83 -7.22 -4.06 -10.38
C LYS A 83 -6.22 -4.76 -9.46
N LEU A 84 -5.96 -4.20 -8.27
CA LEU A 84 -5.08 -4.80 -7.28
C LEU A 84 -5.58 -6.15 -6.78
N LYS A 85 -6.89 -6.32 -6.54
CA LYS A 85 -7.48 -7.62 -6.18
C LYS A 85 -7.24 -8.67 -7.25
N LEU A 86 -7.31 -8.28 -8.51
CA LEU A 86 -7.06 -9.15 -9.65
C LEU A 86 -5.59 -9.57 -9.73
N ILE A 87 -4.67 -8.60 -9.77
CA ILE A 87 -3.24 -8.87 -9.98
C ILE A 87 -2.57 -9.56 -8.79
N ARG A 88 -3.05 -9.36 -7.54
CA ARG A 88 -2.52 -10.08 -6.39
C ARG A 88 -2.86 -11.58 -6.40
N ASN A 89 -3.80 -12.00 -7.22
CA ASN A 89 -4.32 -13.37 -7.27
C ASN A 89 -4.22 -13.95 -8.69
N HIS A 90 -3.02 -13.98 -9.25
CA HIS A 90 -2.71 -14.59 -10.56
C HIS A 90 -3.50 -14.00 -11.75
N GLY A 91 -4.09 -12.82 -11.65
CA GLY A 91 -4.96 -12.27 -12.69
C GLY A 91 -6.28 -13.03 -12.88
N LEU A 92 -6.71 -13.76 -11.84
CA LEU A 92 -7.91 -14.60 -11.88
C LEU A 92 -9.17 -13.82 -11.49
N ILE A 93 -10.16 -13.82 -12.36
CA ILE A 93 -11.52 -13.32 -12.06
C ILE A 93 -12.38 -14.40 -11.39
N ASN A 94 -12.06 -15.67 -11.60
CA ASN A 94 -12.63 -16.83 -10.93
C ASN A 94 -11.62 -17.98 -10.95
N ARG A 95 -11.96 -19.14 -10.41
CA ARG A 95 -11.04 -20.29 -10.29
C ARG A 95 -10.44 -20.77 -11.63
N ASN A 96 -11.12 -20.53 -12.73
CA ASN A 96 -10.79 -21.13 -14.03
C ASN A 96 -10.44 -20.10 -15.11
N THR A 97 -10.56 -18.79 -14.81
CA THR A 97 -10.40 -17.76 -15.82
C THR A 97 -9.34 -16.75 -15.41
N CYS A 98 -8.20 -16.82 -16.07
CA CYS A 98 -7.14 -15.83 -15.99
C CYS A 98 -7.31 -14.81 -17.13
N VAL A 99 -7.32 -13.52 -16.80
CA VAL A 99 -7.52 -12.44 -17.78
C VAL A 99 -6.26 -11.62 -18.01
N GLU A 100 -5.25 -11.75 -17.13
CA GLU A 100 -3.95 -11.12 -17.32
C GLU A 100 -2.85 -11.85 -16.56
N PHE A 101 -1.59 -11.66 -16.99
CA PHE A 101 -0.44 -12.20 -16.27
C PHE A 101 -0.21 -11.43 -14.96
N ALA A 102 -0.16 -12.19 -13.87
CA ALA A 102 0.08 -11.64 -12.54
C ALA A 102 0.69 -12.69 -11.61
N TYR A 103 1.00 -12.27 -10.39
CA TYR A 103 1.66 -13.12 -9.39
C TYR A 103 0.69 -13.58 -8.30
N ASN A 104 1.15 -14.53 -7.50
CA ASN A 104 0.58 -14.76 -6.18
C ASN A 104 1.20 -13.77 -5.19
N SER A 105 0.42 -12.79 -4.78
CA SER A 105 0.80 -11.78 -3.78
C SER A 105 -0.28 -11.67 -2.71
N ARG A 106 -0.78 -12.80 -2.25
CA ARG A 106 -1.79 -12.89 -1.20
C ARG A 106 -1.12 -12.88 0.16
N LEU A 107 -1.79 -12.29 1.13
CA LEU A 107 -1.48 -12.44 2.55
C LEU A 107 -2.21 -13.68 3.09
N ASP A 108 -1.51 -14.54 3.83
CA ASP A 108 -2.12 -15.70 4.44
C ASP A 108 -3.15 -15.30 5.51
N THR A 109 -4.22 -16.10 5.65
CA THR A 109 -5.31 -15.79 6.57
C THR A 109 -4.83 -15.66 8.01
N ILE A 110 -3.90 -16.51 8.44
CA ILE A 110 -3.33 -16.44 9.79
C ILE A 110 -2.57 -15.12 10.01
N GLN A 111 -1.81 -14.67 9.02
CA GLN A 111 -1.10 -13.38 9.06
C GLN A 111 -2.07 -12.20 9.10
N ALA A 112 -3.18 -12.28 8.35
CA ALA A 112 -4.22 -11.26 8.39
C ALA A 112 -4.90 -11.16 9.77
N VAL A 113 -5.10 -12.29 10.46
CA VAL A 113 -5.62 -12.33 11.84
C VAL A 113 -4.63 -11.64 12.80
N ILE A 114 -3.33 -11.93 12.67
CA ILE A 114 -2.29 -11.32 13.49
C ILE A 114 -2.25 -9.80 13.25
N ALA A 115 -2.25 -9.36 11.99
CA ALA A 115 -2.26 -7.94 11.64
C ALA A 115 -3.46 -7.22 12.25
N ARG A 116 -4.66 -7.83 12.15
CA ARG A 116 -5.88 -7.28 12.73
C ARG A 116 -5.79 -7.16 14.26
N TYR A 117 -5.31 -8.20 14.94
CA TYR A 117 -5.16 -8.19 16.39
C TYR A 117 -4.19 -7.10 16.85
N LEU A 118 -2.99 -7.05 16.25
CA LEU A 118 -1.97 -6.07 16.60
C LEU A 118 -2.40 -4.63 16.26
N SER A 119 -3.14 -4.42 15.18
CA SER A 119 -3.66 -3.09 14.82
C SER A 119 -4.61 -2.54 15.91
N LEU A 120 -5.40 -3.41 16.54
CA LEU A 120 -6.30 -3.01 17.64
C LEU A 120 -5.56 -2.69 18.94
N ILE A 121 -4.41 -3.33 19.19
CA ILE A 121 -3.60 -3.08 20.38
C ILE A 121 -2.86 -1.74 20.28
N HIS A 122 -2.34 -1.42 19.10
CA HIS A 122 -1.52 -0.23 18.86
C HIS A 122 -2.31 1.03 18.52
N ILE A 123 -3.61 0.90 18.32
CA ILE A 123 -4.53 2.00 18.04
C ILE A 123 -5.40 2.30 19.25
#